data_77bacd0a8cbb0ad4e559b2be18fd09b0
#
_entry.id   77bacd0a8cbb0ad4e559b2be18fd09b0
#
_cell.length_a   1.000
_cell.length_b   1.000
_cell.length_c   1.000
_cell.angle_alpha   90.00
_cell.angle_beta   90.00
_cell.angle_gamma   90.00
#
_symmetry.space_group_name_H-M   'P 1'
#
loop_
_entity.id
_entity.type
_entity.pdbx_description
1 polymer ?
#
loop_
_entity_poly.entity_id
_entity_poly.type
_entity_poly.pdbx_seq_one_letter_code
_entity_poly.pdbx_strand_id
1 'polypeptide(L)'
;FKIISESSTGSNVRRIEAVTSKGALDYMADRLALVDAAAAALKCRADEVPARVENLQAELRETSNKLKKALTGGSSDAISSAIDGAVELDDYKLVVAELQGLEAADLRNVWDTVHQKVAGPVACVVASVTEKGTPALLAAGSDDAVKAGFHAGNVIKQIAGLVDGRGGGRPNMAQAGGKNAAGIADALAAAKTALGA
;
A
#
# COMPACT_ATOMS: atom_id res chain seq x y z
N PHE A 1 -17.71 -46.46 2.25
CA PHE A 1 -16.78 -45.81 1.31
C PHE A 1 -16.91 -44.28 1.38
N LYS A 2 -15.87 -43.60 0.98
CA LYS A 2 -15.85 -42.13 0.93
C LYS A 2 -15.31 -41.65 -0.42
N ILE A 3 -16.04 -40.79 -1.13
CA ILE A 3 -15.54 -40.10 -2.31
C ILE A 3 -14.59 -39.00 -1.83
N ILE A 4 -13.36 -39.01 -2.36
CA ILE A 4 -12.31 -38.01 -2.05
C ILE A 4 -12.36 -36.86 -3.03
N SER A 5 -12.45 -37.15 -4.32
CA SER A 5 -12.47 -36.15 -5.37
C SER A 5 -13.34 -36.56 -6.56
N GLU A 6 -13.81 -35.55 -7.27
CA GLU A 6 -14.46 -35.67 -8.55
C GLU A 6 -13.93 -34.60 -9.48
N SER A 7 -13.48 -34.98 -10.66
CA SER A 7 -12.92 -34.08 -11.66
C SER A 7 -13.35 -34.45 -13.08
N SER A 8 -13.30 -33.50 -14.01
CA SER A 8 -13.49 -33.75 -15.43
C SER A 8 -12.15 -34.08 -16.08
N THR A 9 -12.09 -35.16 -16.84
CA THR A 9 -10.88 -35.58 -17.58
C THR A 9 -11.01 -35.41 -19.11
N GLY A 10 -12.18 -34.97 -19.57
CA GLY A 10 -12.48 -34.75 -20.97
C GLY A 10 -13.95 -34.43 -21.19
N SER A 11 -14.35 -34.28 -22.47
CA SER A 11 -15.77 -34.04 -22.82
C SER A 11 -16.62 -35.24 -22.38
N ASN A 12 -17.56 -35.02 -21.43
CA ASN A 12 -18.47 -35.99 -20.89
C ASN A 12 -17.84 -37.15 -20.09
N VAL A 13 -16.55 -37.05 -19.68
CA VAL A 13 -15.87 -38.06 -18.86
C VAL A 13 -15.55 -37.47 -17.48
N ARG A 14 -16.06 -38.16 -16.44
CA ARG A 14 -15.82 -37.78 -15.03
C ARG A 14 -14.94 -38.82 -14.35
N ARG A 15 -13.93 -38.37 -13.66
CA ARG A 15 -13.07 -39.17 -12.79
C ARG A 15 -13.52 -39.01 -11.36
N ILE A 16 -13.80 -40.15 -10.69
CA ILE A 16 -14.15 -40.21 -9.26
C ILE A 16 -13.04 -40.99 -8.56
N GLU A 17 -12.48 -40.40 -7.50
CA GLU A 17 -11.58 -41.09 -6.59
C GLU A 17 -12.29 -41.36 -5.27
N ALA A 18 -12.24 -42.58 -4.81
CA ALA A 18 -12.90 -43.00 -3.58
C ALA A 18 -12.03 -43.99 -2.80
N VAL A 19 -12.19 -44.01 -1.49
CA VAL A 19 -11.60 -44.99 -0.58
C VAL A 19 -12.68 -45.81 0.08
N THR A 20 -12.35 -47.08 0.39
CA THR A 20 -13.28 -48.03 0.99
C THR A 20 -12.63 -48.72 2.20
N SER A 21 -13.44 -49.43 2.99
CA SER A 21 -12.99 -50.23 4.12
C SER A 21 -12.06 -49.45 5.05
N LYS A 22 -10.92 -50.05 5.43
CA LYS A 22 -9.93 -49.42 6.31
C LYS A 22 -9.41 -48.08 5.79
N GLY A 23 -9.19 -47.94 4.48
CA GLY A 23 -8.73 -46.69 3.89
C GLY A 23 -9.74 -45.54 4.07
N ALA A 24 -11.05 -45.82 4.12
CA ALA A 24 -12.06 -44.79 4.42
C ALA A 24 -12.02 -44.37 5.89
N LEU A 25 -11.76 -45.29 6.81
CA LEU A 25 -11.61 -44.97 8.24
C LEU A 25 -10.33 -44.17 8.50
N ASP A 26 -9.21 -44.59 7.92
CA ASP A 26 -7.93 -43.88 8.03
C ASP A 26 -8.05 -42.43 7.48
N TYR A 27 -8.65 -42.26 6.31
CA TYR A 27 -8.93 -40.96 5.73
C TYR A 27 -9.77 -40.04 6.64
N MET A 28 -10.80 -40.58 7.28
CA MET A 28 -11.64 -39.83 8.21
C MET A 28 -10.88 -39.48 9.49
N ALA A 29 -10.08 -40.40 10.04
CA ALA A 29 -9.24 -40.16 11.19
C ALA A 29 -8.21 -39.04 10.93
N ASP A 30 -7.55 -39.04 9.78
CA ASP A 30 -6.60 -38.02 9.38
C ASP A 30 -7.28 -36.63 9.28
N ARG A 31 -8.49 -36.58 8.73
CA ARG A 31 -9.27 -35.33 8.63
C ARG A 31 -9.71 -34.80 10.01
N LEU A 32 -10.10 -35.67 10.92
CA LEU A 32 -10.40 -35.27 12.30
C LEU A 32 -9.15 -34.77 13.01
N ALA A 33 -8.01 -35.45 12.88
CA ALA A 33 -6.76 -35.03 13.44
C ALA A 33 -6.32 -33.64 12.95
N LEU A 34 -6.56 -33.31 11.67
CA LEU A 34 -6.30 -31.95 11.13
C LEU A 34 -7.19 -30.88 11.78
N VAL A 35 -8.48 -31.20 12.00
CA VAL A 35 -9.42 -30.28 12.67
C VAL A 35 -9.00 -30.09 14.13
N ASP A 36 -8.65 -31.16 14.84
CA ASP A 36 -8.18 -31.10 16.22
C ASP A 36 -6.88 -30.30 16.35
N ALA A 37 -5.94 -30.47 15.42
CA ALA A 37 -4.72 -29.68 15.37
C ALA A 37 -5.00 -28.18 15.12
N ALA A 38 -5.94 -27.84 14.24
CA ALA A 38 -6.37 -26.49 14.01
C ALA A 38 -7.05 -25.88 15.26
N ALA A 39 -7.92 -26.62 15.93
CA ALA A 39 -8.59 -26.23 17.16
C ALA A 39 -7.58 -25.97 18.27
N ALA A 40 -6.58 -26.85 18.43
CA ALA A 40 -5.49 -26.69 19.39
C ALA A 40 -4.66 -25.42 19.12
N ALA A 41 -4.30 -25.16 17.85
CA ALA A 41 -3.56 -23.96 17.46
C ALA A 41 -4.36 -22.67 17.75
N LEU A 42 -5.67 -22.72 17.54
CA LEU A 42 -6.59 -21.60 17.78
C LEU A 42 -7.06 -21.51 19.24
N LYS A 43 -6.68 -22.47 20.10
CA LYS A 43 -7.10 -22.59 21.52
C LYS A 43 -8.63 -22.54 21.67
N CYS A 44 -9.35 -23.28 20.83
CA CYS A 44 -10.81 -23.40 20.85
C CYS A 44 -11.23 -24.85 20.64
N ARG A 45 -12.53 -25.13 20.74
CA ARG A 45 -13.08 -26.45 20.41
C ARG A 45 -13.14 -26.65 18.89
N ALA A 46 -13.17 -27.91 18.46
CA ALA A 46 -13.21 -28.26 17.03
C ALA A 46 -14.43 -27.67 16.29
N ASP A 47 -15.59 -27.62 16.94
CA ASP A 47 -16.82 -27.04 16.40
C ASP A 47 -16.79 -25.50 16.33
N GLU A 48 -15.91 -24.86 17.09
CA GLU A 48 -15.73 -23.40 17.14
C GLU A 48 -14.69 -22.87 16.11
N VAL A 49 -13.92 -23.76 15.49
CA VAL A 49 -12.83 -23.37 14.55
C VAL A 49 -13.28 -22.38 13.48
N PRO A 50 -14.42 -22.59 12.76
CA PRO A 50 -14.86 -21.65 11.74
C PRO A 50 -15.11 -20.24 12.31
N ALA A 51 -15.87 -20.14 13.39
CA ALA A 51 -16.20 -18.87 14.03
C ALA A 51 -14.94 -18.16 14.57
N ARG A 52 -13.97 -18.92 15.12
CA ARG A 52 -12.72 -18.36 15.60
C ARG A 52 -11.86 -17.79 14.49
N VAL A 53 -11.82 -18.44 13.32
CA VAL A 53 -11.12 -17.94 12.13
C VAL A 53 -11.76 -16.66 11.63
N GLU A 54 -13.08 -16.58 11.55
CA GLU A 54 -13.80 -15.36 11.14
C GLU A 54 -13.53 -14.20 12.08
N ASN A 55 -13.57 -14.44 13.39
CA ASN A 55 -13.25 -13.43 14.40
C ASN A 55 -11.81 -12.94 14.29
N LEU A 56 -10.82 -13.83 14.12
CA LEU A 56 -9.43 -13.45 13.94
C LEU A 56 -9.22 -12.62 12.67
N GLN A 57 -9.91 -12.95 11.59
CA GLN A 57 -9.86 -12.15 10.35
C GLN A 57 -10.46 -10.75 10.56
N ALA A 58 -11.55 -10.64 11.32
CA ALA A 58 -12.16 -9.36 11.66
C ALA A 58 -11.25 -8.51 12.56
N GLU A 59 -10.68 -9.11 13.61
CA GLU A 59 -9.71 -8.47 14.51
C GLU A 59 -8.46 -7.97 13.75
N LEU A 60 -7.95 -8.77 12.83
CA LEU A 60 -6.81 -8.41 11.99
C LEU A 60 -7.13 -7.19 11.10
N ARG A 61 -8.30 -7.19 10.46
CA ARG A 61 -8.76 -6.06 9.63
C ARG A 61 -8.94 -4.79 10.46
N GLU A 62 -9.55 -4.91 11.63
CA GLU A 62 -9.77 -3.77 12.53
C GLU A 62 -8.45 -3.19 13.04
N THR A 63 -7.53 -4.05 13.47
CA THR A 63 -6.21 -3.65 13.95
C THR A 63 -5.38 -2.99 12.84
N SER A 64 -5.40 -3.55 11.62
CA SER A 64 -4.76 -2.96 10.46
C SER A 64 -5.34 -1.58 10.13
N ASN A 65 -6.67 -1.42 10.20
CA ASN A 65 -7.32 -0.14 9.97
C ASN A 65 -7.00 0.90 11.08
N LYS A 66 -6.92 0.47 12.34
CA LYS A 66 -6.51 1.33 13.46
C LYS A 66 -5.06 1.80 13.29
N LEU A 67 -4.17 0.89 12.90
CA LEU A 67 -2.77 1.23 12.61
C LEU A 67 -2.67 2.23 11.45
N LYS A 68 -3.37 2.00 10.37
CA LYS A 68 -3.43 2.96 9.25
C LYS A 68 -3.94 4.33 9.68
N LYS A 69 -5.01 4.38 10.47
CA LYS A 69 -5.54 5.65 10.98
C LYS A 69 -4.56 6.36 11.92
N ALA A 70 -3.83 5.63 12.77
CA ALA A 70 -2.83 6.22 13.65
C ALA A 70 -1.64 6.80 12.85
N LEU A 71 -1.19 6.08 11.82
CA LEU A 71 -0.14 6.55 10.92
C LEU A 71 -0.59 7.76 10.09
N THR A 72 -1.82 7.75 9.56
CA THR A 72 -2.37 8.88 8.82
C THR A 72 -2.70 10.08 9.72
N GLY A 73 -3.01 9.89 10.99
CA GLY A 73 -3.21 10.99 11.95
C GLY A 73 -1.94 11.84 12.13
N GLY A 74 -0.79 11.18 12.33
CA GLY A 74 0.52 11.87 12.35
C GLY A 74 0.89 12.51 11.00
N SER A 75 0.49 11.88 9.89
CA SER A 75 0.70 12.44 8.56
C SER A 75 -0.19 13.66 8.27
N SER A 76 -1.39 13.75 8.89
CA SER A 76 -2.28 14.90 8.73
C SER A 76 -1.67 16.19 9.27
N ASP A 77 -1.01 16.09 10.43
CA ASP A 77 -0.30 17.24 11.03
C ASP A 77 0.95 17.61 10.22
N ALA A 78 1.68 16.59 9.73
CA ALA A 78 2.83 16.81 8.84
C ALA A 78 2.42 17.44 7.50
N ILE A 79 1.28 17.02 6.93
CA ILE A 79 0.74 17.63 5.70
C ILE A 79 0.31 19.08 5.96
N SER A 80 -0.37 19.36 7.07
CA SER A 80 -0.79 20.71 7.41
C SER A 80 0.42 21.62 7.63
N SER A 81 1.43 21.16 8.37
CA SER A 81 2.70 21.88 8.54
C SER A 81 3.45 22.12 7.24
N ALA A 82 3.41 21.14 6.32
CA ALA A 82 4.03 21.29 5.00
C ALA A 82 3.26 22.27 4.10
N ILE A 83 1.95 22.35 4.23
CA ILE A 83 1.12 23.36 3.53
C ILE A 83 1.42 24.76 4.08
N ASP A 84 1.51 24.92 5.40
CA ASP A 84 1.84 26.18 6.04
C ASP A 84 3.28 26.64 5.70
N GLY A 85 4.20 25.69 5.49
CA GLY A 85 5.58 25.92 5.05
C GLY A 85 5.77 25.83 3.53
N ALA A 86 4.70 25.96 2.73
CA ALA A 86 4.82 25.91 1.27
C ALA A 86 5.73 27.03 0.75
N VAL A 87 6.61 26.68 -0.18
CA VAL A 87 7.47 27.65 -0.83
C VAL A 87 6.70 28.35 -1.95
N GLU A 88 6.61 29.66 -1.91
CA GLU A 88 6.03 30.44 -3.00
C GLU A 88 7.07 30.60 -4.10
N LEU A 89 6.80 30.05 -5.25
CA LEU A 89 7.53 30.26 -6.49
C LEU A 89 6.75 31.28 -7.35
N ASP A 90 7.39 31.84 -8.36
CA ASP A 90 6.81 32.94 -9.15
C ASP A 90 5.41 32.62 -9.70
N ASP A 91 5.16 31.37 -10.09
CA ASP A 91 3.96 30.97 -10.81
C ASP A 91 3.09 29.95 -10.07
N TYR A 92 3.59 29.31 -9.00
CA TYR A 92 2.84 28.32 -8.21
C TYR A 92 3.46 28.12 -6.82
N LYS A 93 2.67 27.53 -5.90
CA LYS A 93 3.15 27.13 -4.56
C LYS A 93 3.67 25.70 -4.60
N LEU A 94 4.82 25.46 -3.98
CA LEU A 94 5.43 24.14 -3.86
C LEU A 94 5.31 23.62 -2.41
N VAL A 95 4.63 22.51 -2.24
CA VAL A 95 4.53 21.77 -0.97
C VAL A 95 5.49 20.59 -1.00
N VAL A 96 6.40 20.50 -0.03
CA VAL A 96 7.33 19.37 0.09
C VAL A 96 7.21 18.77 1.48
N ALA A 97 6.94 17.45 1.54
CA ALA A 97 6.77 16.74 2.81
C ALA A 97 7.41 15.36 2.80
N GLU A 98 8.01 15.02 3.94
CA GLU A 98 8.34 13.64 4.28
C GLU A 98 7.26 13.10 5.21
N LEU A 99 6.72 11.92 4.89
CA LEU A 99 5.63 11.26 5.59
C LEU A 99 6.08 9.86 6.02
N GLN A 100 5.35 9.25 6.92
CA GLN A 100 5.69 7.91 7.42
C GLN A 100 4.50 6.96 7.28
N GLY A 101 4.78 5.71 6.93
CA GLY A 101 3.80 4.63 6.93
C GLY A 101 2.79 4.67 5.77
N LEU A 102 2.95 5.55 4.79
CA LEU A 102 2.05 5.66 3.65
C LEU A 102 2.56 4.87 2.44
N GLU A 103 1.69 4.07 1.87
CA GLU A 103 1.95 3.37 0.61
C GLU A 103 1.75 4.33 -0.59
N ALA A 104 2.27 3.94 -1.76
CA ALA A 104 2.18 4.76 -2.97
C ALA A 104 0.72 5.14 -3.35
N ALA A 105 -0.25 4.28 -3.03
CA ALA A 105 -1.67 4.57 -3.25
C ALA A 105 -2.20 5.67 -2.32
N ASP A 106 -1.71 5.69 -1.07
CA ASP A 106 -2.13 6.65 -0.05
C ASP A 106 -1.56 8.06 -0.33
N LEU A 107 -0.38 8.15 -0.96
CA LEU A 107 0.22 9.42 -1.37
C LEU A 107 -0.65 10.20 -2.36
N ARG A 108 -1.52 9.54 -3.13
CA ARG A 108 -2.49 10.23 -3.99
C ARG A 108 -3.53 10.97 -3.16
N ASN A 109 -3.99 10.39 -2.06
CA ASN A 109 -4.92 11.05 -1.15
C ASN A 109 -4.28 12.29 -0.47
N VAL A 110 -2.96 12.25 -0.27
CA VAL A 110 -2.19 13.41 0.21
C VAL A 110 -2.25 14.53 -0.82
N TRP A 111 -2.04 14.22 -2.10
CA TRP A 111 -2.19 15.20 -3.18
C TRP A 111 -3.59 15.82 -3.21
N ASP A 112 -4.63 15.01 -3.14
CA ASP A 112 -6.01 15.50 -3.13
C ASP A 112 -6.25 16.46 -1.96
N THR A 113 -5.68 16.16 -0.79
CA THR A 113 -5.75 17.02 0.39
C THR A 113 -5.02 18.35 0.19
N VAL A 114 -3.80 18.31 -0.36
CA VAL A 114 -3.00 19.51 -0.66
C VAL A 114 -3.74 20.39 -1.68
N HIS A 115 -4.23 19.77 -2.76
CA HIS A 115 -4.93 20.48 -3.83
C HIS A 115 -6.24 21.13 -3.37
N GLN A 116 -6.93 20.53 -2.40
CA GLN A 116 -8.15 21.12 -1.82
C GLN A 116 -7.88 22.26 -0.83
N LYS A 117 -6.77 22.17 -0.07
CA LYS A 117 -6.47 23.15 0.98
C LYS A 117 -5.69 24.37 0.49
N VAL A 118 -4.89 24.21 -0.55
CA VAL A 118 -4.07 25.32 -1.11
C VAL A 118 -4.81 25.96 -2.26
N ALA A 119 -5.12 27.24 -2.11
CA ALA A 119 -5.78 28.00 -3.16
C ALA A 119 -4.76 28.45 -4.24
N GLY A 120 -5.17 28.33 -5.51
CA GLY A 120 -4.37 28.73 -6.66
C GLY A 120 -3.48 27.59 -7.23
N PRO A 121 -2.55 27.92 -8.14
CA PRO A 121 -1.65 26.93 -8.72
C PRO A 121 -0.77 26.33 -7.65
N VAL A 122 -0.74 24.99 -7.57
CA VAL A 122 0.00 24.26 -6.54
C VAL A 122 0.64 23.01 -7.12
N ALA A 123 1.84 22.72 -6.67
CA ALA A 123 2.55 21.47 -6.89
C ALA A 123 2.97 20.87 -5.55
N CYS A 124 3.08 19.56 -5.48
CA CYS A 124 3.64 18.89 -4.32
C CYS A 124 4.66 17.83 -4.72
N VAL A 125 5.65 17.64 -3.86
CA VAL A 125 6.58 16.51 -3.89
C VAL A 125 6.59 15.90 -2.50
N VAL A 126 6.04 14.70 -2.39
CA VAL A 126 5.92 13.99 -1.12
C VAL A 126 6.61 12.64 -1.19
N ALA A 127 7.24 12.28 -0.09
CA ALA A 127 7.89 10.99 0.08
C ALA A 127 7.39 10.33 1.35
N SER A 128 7.36 9.00 1.38
CA SER A 128 7.04 8.24 2.57
C SER A 128 7.92 7.01 2.67
N VAL A 129 8.24 6.62 3.90
CA VAL A 129 8.72 5.27 4.21
C VAL A 129 7.51 4.40 4.45
N THR A 130 7.31 3.37 3.62
CA THR A 130 6.18 2.43 3.75
C THR A 130 6.34 1.55 4.99
N GLU A 131 5.29 0.82 5.37
CA GLU A 131 5.36 -0.15 6.47
C GLU A 131 6.44 -1.23 6.26
N LYS A 132 6.81 -1.49 5.01
CA LYS A 132 7.87 -2.44 4.63
C LYS A 132 9.28 -1.85 4.69
N GLY A 133 9.40 -0.59 5.07
CA GLY A 133 10.68 0.13 5.10
C GLY A 133 11.20 0.57 3.72
N THR A 134 10.37 0.52 2.69
CA THR A 134 10.71 0.95 1.33
C THR A 134 10.23 2.37 1.04
N PRO A 135 10.97 3.20 0.28
CA PRO A 135 10.53 4.53 -0.07
C PRO A 135 9.45 4.52 -1.14
N ALA A 136 8.45 5.38 -0.97
CA ALA A 136 7.46 5.74 -1.97
C ALA A 136 7.51 7.25 -2.22
N LEU A 137 7.53 7.67 -3.47
CA LEU A 137 7.63 9.06 -3.89
C LEU A 137 6.42 9.42 -4.77
N LEU A 138 5.89 10.60 -4.59
CA LEU A 138 4.89 11.20 -5.46
C LEU A 138 5.27 12.65 -5.78
N ALA A 139 5.20 13.02 -7.04
CA ALA A 139 5.14 14.40 -7.47
C ALA A 139 3.80 14.65 -8.18
N ALA A 140 3.12 15.73 -7.86
CA ALA A 140 1.86 16.09 -8.49
C ALA A 140 1.70 17.60 -8.56
N GLY A 141 0.97 18.08 -9.56
CA GLY A 141 0.70 19.50 -9.75
C GLY A 141 -0.67 19.73 -10.38
N SER A 142 -1.28 20.86 -10.03
CA SER A 142 -2.50 21.35 -10.67
C SER A 142 -2.25 21.65 -12.15
N ASP A 143 -3.32 21.67 -12.95
CA ASP A 143 -3.21 21.98 -14.38
C ASP A 143 -2.56 23.34 -14.64
N ASP A 144 -2.77 24.31 -13.76
CA ASP A 144 -2.18 25.62 -13.89
C ASP A 144 -0.70 25.63 -13.50
N ALA A 145 -0.28 24.86 -12.49
CA ALA A 145 1.14 24.65 -12.19
C ALA A 145 1.87 23.93 -13.33
N VAL A 146 1.21 22.99 -14.00
CA VAL A 146 1.77 22.32 -15.19
C VAL A 146 1.94 23.30 -16.35
N LYS A 147 0.96 24.19 -16.58
CA LYS A 147 1.09 25.28 -17.59
C LYS A 147 2.21 26.26 -17.27
N ALA A 148 2.47 26.48 -15.98
CA ALA A 148 3.56 27.31 -15.47
C ALA A 148 4.95 26.62 -15.50
N GLY A 149 5.02 25.38 -16.03
CA GLY A 149 6.29 24.68 -16.25
C GLY A 149 6.59 23.54 -15.28
N PHE A 150 5.75 23.28 -14.28
CA PHE A 150 5.92 22.11 -13.43
C PHE A 150 5.71 20.81 -14.24
N HIS A 151 6.59 19.84 -14.05
CA HIS A 151 6.48 18.55 -14.72
C HIS A 151 6.83 17.39 -13.78
N ALA A 152 5.81 16.78 -13.18
CA ALA A 152 5.96 15.71 -12.20
C ALA A 152 6.84 14.55 -12.68
N GLY A 153 6.68 14.13 -13.94
CA GLY A 153 7.47 13.04 -14.51
C GLY A 153 8.98 13.35 -14.57
N ASN A 154 9.37 14.60 -14.82
CA ASN A 154 10.76 15.01 -14.84
C ASN A 154 11.33 15.07 -13.41
N VAL A 155 10.59 15.63 -12.47
CA VAL A 155 10.98 15.66 -11.04
C VAL A 155 11.22 14.24 -10.53
N ILE A 156 10.28 13.33 -10.74
CA ILE A 156 10.41 11.95 -10.29
C ILE A 156 11.60 11.24 -10.93
N LYS A 157 11.87 11.45 -12.21
CA LYS A 157 13.05 10.86 -12.89
C LYS A 157 14.37 11.33 -12.29
N GLN A 158 14.46 12.59 -11.86
CA GLN A 158 15.66 13.15 -11.24
C GLN A 158 15.89 12.58 -9.84
N ILE A 159 14.84 12.39 -9.03
CA ILE A 159 14.97 12.02 -7.62
C ILE A 159 14.89 10.51 -7.37
N ALA A 160 14.30 9.73 -8.28
CA ALA A 160 14.11 8.29 -8.08
C ALA A 160 15.42 7.51 -7.92
N GLY A 161 16.50 7.96 -8.58
CA GLY A 161 17.83 7.34 -8.44
C GLY A 161 18.41 7.46 -7.03
N LEU A 162 18.09 8.54 -6.28
CA LEU A 162 18.60 8.76 -4.92
C LEU A 162 18.02 7.78 -3.88
N VAL A 163 16.90 7.16 -4.20
CA VAL A 163 16.26 6.12 -3.37
C VAL A 163 16.47 4.71 -3.94
N ASP A 164 17.45 4.50 -4.81
CA ASP A 164 17.67 3.25 -5.54
C ASP A 164 16.40 2.76 -6.23
N GLY A 165 15.67 3.69 -6.82
CA GLY A 165 14.33 3.47 -7.33
C GLY A 165 14.18 3.76 -8.81
N ARG A 166 12.97 3.48 -9.29
CA ARG A 166 12.53 3.82 -10.64
C ARG A 166 11.10 4.32 -10.58
N GLY A 167 10.79 5.24 -11.45
CA GLY A 167 9.45 5.78 -11.52
C GLY A 167 9.26 6.67 -12.74
N GLY A 168 8.11 7.27 -12.80
CA GLY A 168 7.72 8.18 -13.87
C GLY A 168 6.22 8.41 -13.84
N GLY A 169 5.73 9.11 -14.82
CA GLY A 169 4.31 9.43 -14.93
C GLY A 169 4.07 10.54 -15.94
N ARG A 170 2.93 11.14 -15.80
CA ARG A 170 2.46 12.26 -16.63
C ARG A 170 2.98 13.59 -16.09
N PRO A 171 2.86 14.71 -16.84
CA PRO A 171 3.24 16.02 -16.36
C PRO A 171 2.56 16.45 -15.06
N ASN A 172 1.28 16.08 -14.88
CA ASN A 172 0.49 16.43 -13.71
C ASN A 172 0.65 15.47 -12.52
N MET A 173 1.12 14.23 -12.73
CA MET A 173 1.31 13.25 -11.66
C MET A 173 2.30 12.17 -12.04
N ALA A 174 3.26 11.90 -11.17
CA ALA A 174 4.25 10.83 -11.33
C ALA A 174 4.60 10.21 -9.97
N GLN A 175 4.96 8.95 -9.98
CA GLN A 175 5.30 8.19 -8.79
C GLN A 175 6.58 7.38 -9.01
N ALA A 176 7.30 7.12 -7.92
CA ALA A 176 8.40 6.18 -7.90
C ALA A 176 8.38 5.35 -6.62
N GLY A 177 8.96 4.17 -6.69
CA GLY A 177 9.32 3.37 -5.54
C GLY A 177 10.81 3.06 -5.57
N GLY A 178 11.40 2.76 -4.43
CA GLY A 178 12.82 2.45 -4.31
C GLY A 178 13.10 1.39 -3.25
N LYS A 179 14.39 1.22 -2.95
CA LYS A 179 14.86 0.27 -1.93
C LYS A 179 15.61 0.98 -0.79
N ASN A 180 16.08 2.20 -1.01
CA ASN A 180 16.89 2.97 -0.06
C ASN A 180 16.04 4.08 0.57
N ALA A 181 15.48 3.84 1.74
CA ALA A 181 14.70 4.85 2.48
C ALA A 181 15.57 5.99 3.02
N ALA A 182 16.86 5.75 3.29
CA ALA A 182 17.77 6.80 3.78
C ALA A 182 17.99 7.93 2.74
N GLY A 183 17.79 7.66 1.46
CA GLY A 183 17.91 8.65 0.38
C GLY A 183 16.71 9.60 0.24
N ILE A 184 15.66 9.47 1.06
CA ILE A 184 14.43 10.30 0.95
C ILE A 184 14.76 11.80 1.19
N ALA A 185 15.52 12.10 2.23
CA ALA A 185 15.88 13.48 2.54
C ALA A 185 16.64 14.15 1.39
N ASP A 186 17.61 13.44 0.80
CA ASP A 186 18.37 13.91 -0.35
C ASP A 186 17.49 14.08 -1.59
N ALA A 187 16.56 13.15 -1.80
CA ALA A 187 15.60 13.20 -2.89
C ALA A 187 14.67 14.42 -2.80
N LEU A 188 14.16 14.74 -1.60
CA LEU A 188 13.33 15.92 -1.38
C LEU A 188 14.12 17.23 -1.51
N ALA A 189 15.38 17.25 -1.04
CA ALA A 189 16.27 18.40 -1.22
C ALA A 189 16.59 18.62 -2.71
N ALA A 190 16.90 17.56 -3.44
CA ALA A 190 17.14 17.63 -4.89
C ALA A 190 15.90 18.10 -5.66
N ALA A 191 14.69 17.67 -5.23
CA ALA A 191 13.44 18.14 -5.83
C ALA A 191 13.23 19.64 -5.64
N LYS A 192 13.49 20.17 -4.43
CA LYS A 192 13.44 21.62 -4.16
C LYS A 192 14.39 22.37 -5.08
N THR A 193 15.65 21.97 -5.11
CA THR A 193 16.68 22.61 -5.95
C THR A 193 16.31 22.57 -7.45
N ALA A 194 15.78 21.45 -7.93
CA ALA A 194 15.37 21.29 -9.32
C ALA A 194 14.19 22.18 -9.72
N LEU A 195 13.36 22.58 -8.74
CA LEU A 195 12.20 23.44 -8.93
C LEU A 195 12.46 24.92 -8.56
N GLY A 196 13.69 25.26 -8.14
CA GLY A 196 14.08 26.63 -7.80
C GLY A 196 13.63 27.09 -6.42
N ALA A 197 13.41 26.14 -5.49
CA ALA A 197 12.94 26.36 -4.13
C ALA A 197 14.09 26.21 -3.10
#